data_96c9a6542b6c99c06ee54b43ff047667
#
_entry.id   96c9a6542b6c99c06ee54b43ff047667
#
_cell.length_a   1.000
_cell.length_b   1.000
_cell.length_c   1.000
_cell.angle_alpha   90.00
_cell.angle_beta   90.00
_cell.angle_gamma   90.00
#
_symmetry.space_group_name_H-M   'P 1'
#
loop_
_entity.id
_entity.type
_entity.pdbx_description
1 polymer ?
#
loop_
_entity_poly.entity_id
_entity_poly.type
_entity_poly.pdbx_seq_one_letter_code
_entity_poly.pdbx_strand_id
1 'polypeptide(L)'
;NKIKNEAVEHLQVFAVRKTIPPKFILFLFKLLRPFAYFFSSSSEKLSLNKVLVPFKTEGGIAPTKNQVARHLSNTRTSKAYMINLLQSYKKAKYADQQSNITGATAYYKRYGLVAMRSVIMIGGNLILAGKMGEPILETAAPKTTKGSWEGIGIMEYSNPLKIFSLEKMPGYIEALNHRRAGLERTALIISKR
;
A
#
# COMPACT_ATOMS: atom_id res chain seq x y z
N ASN A 1 3.30 26.67 24.91
CA ASN A 1 2.23 25.68 25.03
C ASN A 1 2.83 24.31 24.85
N LYS A 2 3.21 23.68 25.96
CA LYS A 2 3.60 22.27 26.00
C LYS A 2 2.34 21.44 25.76
N ILE A 3 2.22 20.83 24.58
CA ILE A 3 1.29 19.74 24.38
C ILE A 3 1.84 18.55 25.17
N LYS A 4 1.49 18.50 26.45
CA LYS A 4 1.60 17.29 27.25
C LYS A 4 0.49 16.35 26.78
N ASN A 5 0.72 15.63 25.70
CA ASN A 5 -0.16 14.55 25.30
C ASN A 5 0.55 13.25 25.67
N GLU A 6 0.22 12.70 26.79
CA GLU A 6 0.72 11.41 27.30
C GLU A 6 0.43 10.23 26.33
N ALA A 7 -0.31 10.49 25.25
CA ALA A 7 -0.67 9.50 24.24
C ALA A 7 0.32 9.38 23.05
N VAL A 8 1.35 10.23 22.96
CA VAL A 8 2.34 10.17 21.86
C VAL A 8 3.67 9.70 22.40
N GLU A 9 3.93 8.40 22.28
CA GLU A 9 5.20 7.80 22.70
C GLU A 9 6.33 8.08 21.71
N HIS A 10 6.00 8.23 20.42
CA HIS A 10 6.98 8.46 19.36
C HIS A 10 6.40 9.33 18.25
N LEU A 11 7.15 10.37 17.87
CA LEU A 11 6.82 11.29 16.79
C LEU A 11 7.96 11.36 15.80
N GLN A 12 7.67 11.18 14.53
CA GLN A 12 8.59 11.47 13.42
C GLN A 12 7.94 12.45 12.46
N VAL A 13 8.67 13.47 12.06
CA VAL A 13 8.24 14.45 11.06
C VAL A 13 9.18 14.35 9.85
N PHE A 14 8.60 14.17 8.68
CA PHE A 14 9.35 14.01 7.43
C PHE A 14 9.01 15.09 6.42
N ALA A 15 10.02 15.54 5.67
CA ALA A 15 9.78 16.21 4.39
C ALA A 15 9.45 15.15 3.33
N VAL A 16 8.37 15.38 2.57
CA VAL A 16 7.96 14.47 1.50
C VAL A 16 8.19 15.11 0.15
N ARG A 17 9.13 14.57 -0.62
CA ARG A 17 9.27 14.92 -2.04
C ARG A 17 8.23 14.17 -2.85
N LYS A 18 7.22 14.89 -3.32
CA LYS A 18 6.14 14.34 -4.12
C LYS A 18 6.65 13.72 -5.42
N THR A 19 6.30 12.48 -5.67
CA THR A 19 6.59 11.74 -6.89
C THR A 19 5.29 11.23 -7.49
N ILE A 20 4.58 12.10 -8.21
CA ILE A 20 3.34 11.69 -8.91
C ILE A 20 3.71 11.30 -10.33
N PRO A 21 3.12 10.21 -10.85
CA PRO A 21 3.21 9.88 -12.26
C PRO A 21 2.68 11.02 -13.12
N PRO A 22 3.17 11.17 -14.36
CA PRO A 22 2.65 12.16 -15.30
C PRO A 22 1.12 12.12 -15.36
N LYS A 23 0.47 13.27 -15.36
CA LYS A 23 -1.00 13.38 -15.40
C LYS A 23 -1.62 12.60 -16.55
N PHE A 24 -0.92 12.52 -17.68
CA PHE A 24 -1.29 11.72 -18.85
C PHE A 24 -1.46 10.24 -18.53
N ILE A 25 -0.53 9.62 -17.79
CA ILE A 25 -0.62 8.21 -17.39
C ILE A 25 -1.84 7.99 -16.47
N LEU A 26 -2.07 8.90 -15.53
CA LEU A 26 -3.23 8.83 -14.65
C LEU A 26 -4.55 8.98 -15.43
N PHE A 27 -4.57 9.82 -16.45
CA PHE A 27 -5.71 9.99 -17.35
C PHE A 27 -5.98 8.73 -18.15
N LEU A 28 -4.96 8.11 -18.77
CA LEU A 28 -5.11 6.84 -19.48
C LEU A 28 -5.70 5.75 -18.59
N PHE A 29 -5.24 5.64 -17.35
CA PHE A 29 -5.81 4.66 -16.42
C PHE A 29 -7.26 4.96 -16.06
N LYS A 30 -7.67 6.24 -16.02
CA LYS A 30 -9.08 6.61 -15.83
C LYS A 30 -9.96 6.19 -17.01
N LEU A 31 -9.45 6.22 -18.22
CA LEU A 31 -10.18 5.73 -19.41
C LEU A 31 -10.45 4.22 -19.34
N LEU A 32 -9.66 3.46 -18.60
CA LEU A 32 -9.86 2.03 -18.40
C LEU A 32 -10.94 1.69 -17.35
N ARG A 33 -11.46 2.68 -16.62
CA ARG A 33 -12.48 2.45 -15.55
C ARG A 33 -13.74 1.73 -16.02
N PRO A 34 -14.34 2.02 -17.18
CA PRO A 34 -15.51 1.29 -17.64
C PRO A 34 -15.26 -0.20 -17.78
N PHE A 35 -14.09 -0.58 -18.26
CA PHE A 35 -13.70 -1.99 -18.39
C PHE A 35 -13.49 -2.68 -17.04
N ALA A 36 -13.04 -1.95 -16.03
CA ALA A 36 -12.88 -2.48 -14.68
C ALA A 36 -14.21 -2.84 -14.01
N TYR A 37 -15.31 -2.22 -14.41
CA TYR A 37 -16.65 -2.55 -13.90
C TYR A 37 -17.01 -4.01 -14.17
N PHE A 38 -16.62 -4.56 -15.31
CA PHE A 38 -16.81 -5.97 -15.63
C PHE A 38 -16.00 -6.91 -14.72
N PHE A 39 -14.86 -6.46 -14.19
CA PHE A 39 -14.01 -7.24 -13.30
C PHE A 39 -14.33 -7.04 -11.81
N SER A 40 -15.02 -5.97 -11.46
CA SER A 40 -15.30 -5.59 -10.07
C SER A 40 -16.74 -5.80 -9.64
N SER A 41 -17.47 -6.71 -10.30
CA SER A 41 -18.85 -7.05 -9.93
C SER A 41 -18.98 -7.31 -8.44
N SER A 42 -19.85 -6.53 -7.82
CA SER A 42 -19.75 -6.06 -6.45
C SER A 42 -20.48 -6.89 -5.41
N SER A 43 -20.91 -8.09 -5.70
CA SER A 43 -21.80 -8.82 -4.77
C SER A 43 -21.30 -10.17 -4.27
N GLU A 44 -20.12 -10.61 -4.66
CA GLU A 44 -19.56 -11.78 -3.99
C GLU A 44 -19.08 -11.38 -2.59
N LYS A 45 -19.72 -11.94 -1.57
CA LYS A 45 -19.17 -11.98 -0.20
C LYS A 45 -17.76 -12.55 -0.33
N LEU A 46 -16.75 -11.69 -0.20
CA LEU A 46 -15.35 -12.09 -0.23
C LEU A 46 -15.14 -13.10 0.90
N SER A 47 -14.91 -14.35 0.55
CA SER A 47 -14.57 -15.36 1.54
C SER A 47 -13.15 -15.09 2.02
N LEU A 48 -12.94 -15.17 3.32
CA LEU A 48 -11.63 -14.95 3.95
C LEU A 48 -10.55 -15.82 3.28
N ASN A 49 -10.87 -17.04 2.91
CA ASN A 49 -9.97 -17.99 2.25
C ASN A 49 -9.55 -17.52 0.85
N LYS A 50 -10.46 -16.92 0.06
CA LYS A 50 -10.12 -16.35 -1.25
C LYS A 50 -9.19 -15.14 -1.15
N VAL A 51 -9.38 -14.31 -0.12
CA VAL A 51 -8.56 -13.10 0.11
C VAL A 51 -7.17 -13.45 0.63
N LEU A 52 -7.02 -14.54 1.39
CA LEU A 52 -5.77 -14.88 2.07
C LEU A 52 -4.83 -15.76 1.24
N VAL A 53 -5.31 -16.38 0.16
CA VAL A 53 -4.49 -17.25 -0.70
C VAL A 53 -3.24 -16.53 -1.24
N PRO A 54 -3.28 -15.26 -1.67
CA PRO A 54 -2.09 -14.54 -2.09
C PRO A 54 -1.13 -14.16 -0.95
N PHE A 55 -1.60 -14.20 0.30
CA PHE A 55 -0.85 -13.79 1.49
C PHE A 55 -0.31 -15.00 2.28
N LYS A 56 0.24 -15.98 1.60
CA LYS A 56 0.80 -17.19 2.22
C LYS A 56 1.92 -16.95 3.22
N THR A 57 2.45 -15.75 3.29
CA THR A 57 3.53 -15.40 4.23
C THR A 57 2.97 -14.65 5.43
N GLU A 58 2.93 -15.30 6.57
CA GLU A 58 2.67 -14.65 7.85
C GLU A 58 3.86 -13.75 8.19
N GLY A 59 3.56 -12.49 8.49
CA GLY A 59 4.54 -11.51 8.95
C GLY A 59 5.14 -10.62 7.87
N GLY A 60 5.72 -9.52 8.29
CA GLY A 60 6.43 -8.56 7.45
C GLY A 60 5.52 -7.64 6.66
N ILE A 61 5.40 -7.86 5.35
CA ILE A 61 4.71 -6.95 4.43
C ILE A 61 3.28 -7.35 4.09
N ALA A 62 2.81 -8.52 4.55
CA ALA A 62 1.45 -9.00 4.33
C ALA A 62 0.60 -8.86 5.60
N PRO A 63 -0.71 -8.57 5.48
CA PRO A 63 -1.58 -8.54 6.64
C PRO A 63 -1.78 -9.95 7.22
N THR A 64 -1.94 -10.03 8.55
CA THR A 64 -2.30 -11.26 9.22
C THR A 64 -3.79 -11.61 8.97
N LYS A 65 -4.16 -12.89 9.20
CA LYS A 65 -5.56 -13.33 9.11
C LYS A 65 -6.50 -12.46 9.96
N ASN A 66 -6.10 -12.14 11.18
CA ASN A 66 -6.90 -11.31 12.09
C ASN A 66 -7.06 -9.87 11.59
N GLN A 67 -6.02 -9.30 10.97
CA GLN A 67 -6.11 -7.96 10.37
C GLN A 67 -7.07 -7.96 9.18
N VAL A 68 -7.02 -8.98 8.32
CA VAL A 68 -7.95 -9.13 7.19
C VAL A 68 -9.38 -9.34 7.68
N ALA A 69 -9.61 -10.24 8.67
CA ALA A 69 -10.92 -10.48 9.24
C ALA A 69 -11.54 -9.21 9.82
N ARG A 70 -10.76 -8.46 10.60
CA ARG A 70 -11.18 -7.16 11.15
C ARG A 70 -11.51 -6.14 10.07
N HIS A 71 -10.78 -6.16 8.96
CA HIS A 71 -11.05 -5.28 7.83
C HIS A 71 -12.32 -5.69 7.09
N LEU A 72 -12.54 -6.98 6.88
CA LEU A 72 -13.75 -7.52 6.24
C LEU A 72 -15.02 -7.28 7.05
N SER A 73 -14.93 -7.19 8.38
CA SER A 73 -16.06 -6.84 9.24
C SER A 73 -16.45 -5.35 9.19
N ASN A 74 -15.70 -4.54 8.46
CA ASN A 74 -15.96 -3.11 8.34
C ASN A 74 -17.17 -2.88 7.41
N THR A 75 -18.28 -2.41 7.99
CA THR A 75 -19.53 -2.12 7.26
C THR A 75 -19.59 -0.71 6.67
N ARG A 76 -18.53 0.10 6.85
CA ARG A 76 -18.50 1.48 6.37
C ARG A 76 -18.54 1.56 4.85
N THR A 77 -19.48 2.35 4.33
CA THR A 77 -19.67 2.61 2.90
C THR A 77 -19.00 3.89 2.41
N SER A 78 -18.56 4.75 3.34
CA SER A 78 -17.89 6.00 3.00
C SER A 78 -16.45 5.79 2.51
N LYS A 79 -15.91 6.78 1.83
CA LYS A 79 -14.52 6.80 1.36
C LYS A 79 -13.52 6.43 2.48
N ALA A 80 -12.50 5.70 2.10
CA ALA A 80 -11.40 5.33 2.96
C ALA A 80 -10.06 5.75 2.33
N TYR A 81 -9.17 6.27 3.16
CA TYR A 81 -7.79 6.55 2.76
C TYR A 81 -6.88 5.48 3.33
N MET A 82 -6.05 4.94 2.47
CA MET A 82 -5.04 3.96 2.85
C MET A 82 -3.66 4.59 2.75
N ILE A 83 -3.00 4.71 3.88
CA ILE A 83 -1.66 5.26 4.01
C ILE A 83 -0.68 4.10 4.05
N ASN A 84 0.26 4.08 3.12
CA ASN A 84 1.34 3.11 3.07
C ASN A 84 2.63 3.83 3.44
N LEU A 85 3.30 3.38 4.49
CA LEU A 85 4.67 3.73 4.80
C LEU A 85 5.57 2.59 4.31
N LEU A 86 6.65 2.91 3.64
CA LEU A 86 7.42 1.98 2.84
C LEU A 86 8.92 2.08 3.17
N GLN A 87 9.54 0.91 3.30
CA GLN A 87 10.99 0.76 3.33
C GLN A 87 11.38 -0.39 2.40
N SER A 88 12.29 -0.12 1.46
CA SER A 88 12.72 -1.11 0.47
C SER A 88 14.02 -1.80 0.86
N TYR A 89 14.21 -3.02 0.39
CA TYR A 89 15.51 -3.67 0.45
C TYR A 89 16.53 -2.90 -0.39
N LYS A 90 17.79 -2.88 0.03
CA LYS A 90 18.89 -2.36 -0.80
C LYS A 90 18.97 -3.11 -2.14
N LYS A 91 18.85 -4.43 -2.10
CA LYS A 91 18.79 -5.33 -3.26
C LYS A 91 17.52 -6.15 -3.19
N ALA A 92 16.79 -6.25 -4.30
CA ALA A 92 15.53 -6.99 -4.35
C ALA A 92 15.73 -8.48 -4.03
N LYS A 93 14.84 -9.05 -3.21
CA LYS A 93 14.90 -10.46 -2.75
C LYS A 93 13.79 -11.27 -3.41
N TYR A 94 14.04 -11.75 -4.62
CA TYR A 94 13.16 -12.74 -5.26
C TYR A 94 13.46 -14.14 -4.74
N ALA A 95 12.43 -14.98 -4.60
CA ALA A 95 12.57 -16.33 -4.06
C ALA A 95 13.42 -17.24 -4.96
N ASP A 96 13.27 -17.08 -6.28
CA ASP A 96 13.79 -18.06 -7.25
C ASP A 96 15.07 -17.61 -7.93
N GLN A 97 15.55 -16.39 -7.67
CA GLN A 97 16.75 -15.89 -8.36
C GLN A 97 17.43 -14.74 -7.62
N GLN A 98 18.74 -14.67 -7.79
CA GLN A 98 19.47 -13.45 -7.46
C GLN A 98 19.09 -12.33 -8.42
N SER A 99 18.78 -11.17 -7.88
CA SER A 99 18.39 -10.00 -8.66
C SER A 99 19.43 -8.89 -8.55
N ASN A 100 19.74 -8.26 -9.69
CA ASN A 100 20.66 -7.12 -9.75
C ASN A 100 19.95 -5.76 -9.59
N ILE A 101 18.63 -5.74 -9.38
CA ILE A 101 17.88 -4.51 -9.18
C ILE A 101 17.71 -4.20 -7.69
N THR A 102 17.51 -2.92 -7.36
CA THR A 102 17.19 -2.50 -6.00
C THR A 102 15.77 -2.88 -5.62
N GLY A 103 15.49 -3.03 -4.31
CA GLY A 103 14.14 -3.23 -3.81
C GLY A 103 13.19 -2.11 -4.23
N ALA A 104 13.68 -0.86 -4.21
CA ALA A 104 12.93 0.29 -4.71
C ALA A 104 12.53 0.14 -6.19
N THR A 105 13.43 -0.36 -7.05
CA THR A 105 13.11 -0.62 -8.46
C THR A 105 12.04 -1.71 -8.59
N ALA A 106 12.16 -2.81 -7.85
CA ALA A 106 11.16 -3.88 -7.84
C ALA A 106 9.79 -3.35 -7.40
N TYR A 107 9.77 -2.57 -6.33
CA TYR A 107 8.52 -2.03 -5.79
C TYR A 107 7.92 -0.94 -6.70
N TYR A 108 8.66 0.15 -6.98
CA TYR A 108 8.06 1.31 -7.65
C TYR A 108 7.86 1.10 -9.16
N LYS A 109 8.81 0.43 -9.84
CA LYS A 109 8.74 0.28 -11.31
C LYS A 109 7.98 -0.97 -11.75
N ARG A 110 8.06 -2.08 -11.02
CA ARG A 110 7.41 -3.33 -11.43
C ARG A 110 6.06 -3.53 -10.76
N TYR A 111 5.98 -3.43 -9.44
CA TYR A 111 4.71 -3.54 -8.71
C TYR A 111 3.89 -2.26 -8.80
N GLY A 112 4.49 -1.10 -8.54
CA GLY A 112 3.78 0.16 -8.35
C GLY A 112 2.96 0.61 -9.54
N LEU A 113 3.43 0.38 -10.77
CA LEU A 113 2.67 0.71 -11.99
C LEU A 113 1.40 -0.15 -12.11
N VAL A 114 1.51 -1.45 -11.85
CA VAL A 114 0.36 -2.37 -11.88
C VAL A 114 -0.62 -2.03 -10.76
N ALA A 115 -0.13 -1.82 -9.55
CA ALA A 115 -0.95 -1.47 -8.40
C ALA A 115 -1.70 -0.15 -8.61
N MET A 116 -1.01 0.89 -9.09
CA MET A 116 -1.61 2.19 -9.37
C MET A 116 -2.70 2.09 -10.43
N ARG A 117 -2.41 1.42 -11.57
CA ARG A 117 -3.43 1.13 -12.60
C ARG A 117 -4.64 0.46 -11.97
N SER A 118 -4.42 -0.60 -11.19
CA SER A 118 -5.50 -1.39 -10.56
C SER A 118 -6.33 -0.54 -9.60
N VAL A 119 -5.70 0.29 -8.74
CA VAL A 119 -6.41 1.22 -7.85
C VAL A 119 -7.31 2.17 -8.64
N ILE A 120 -6.81 2.75 -9.73
CA ILE A 120 -7.59 3.70 -10.55
C ILE A 120 -8.73 2.97 -11.27
N MET A 121 -8.50 1.77 -11.79
CA MET A 121 -9.50 0.97 -12.47
C MET A 121 -10.69 0.61 -11.56
N ILE A 122 -10.45 0.26 -10.29
CA ILE A 122 -11.53 -0.02 -9.33
C ILE A 122 -12.21 1.23 -8.76
N GLY A 123 -11.94 2.41 -9.32
CA GLY A 123 -12.55 3.67 -8.91
C GLY A 123 -11.81 4.41 -7.78
N GLY A 124 -10.65 3.92 -7.35
CA GLY A 124 -9.79 4.61 -6.41
C GLY A 124 -8.98 5.75 -7.03
N ASN A 125 -8.28 6.49 -6.21
CA ASN A 125 -7.40 7.59 -6.62
C ASN A 125 -6.06 7.50 -5.88
N LEU A 126 -4.99 7.91 -6.57
CA LEU A 126 -3.70 8.20 -5.94
C LEU A 126 -3.72 9.65 -5.45
N ILE A 127 -3.72 9.84 -4.14
CA ILE A 127 -3.73 11.17 -3.50
C ILE A 127 -2.31 11.70 -3.35
N LEU A 128 -1.42 10.86 -2.84
CA LEU A 128 -0.01 11.20 -2.64
C LEU A 128 0.85 9.99 -2.94
N ALA A 129 1.95 10.21 -3.64
CA ALA A 129 3.11 9.33 -3.63
C ALA A 129 4.35 10.19 -3.43
N GLY A 130 5.24 9.78 -2.55
CA GLY A 130 6.42 10.57 -2.24
C GLY A 130 7.56 9.75 -1.68
N LYS A 131 8.76 10.28 -1.88
CA LYS A 131 9.96 9.85 -1.18
C LYS A 131 10.09 10.65 0.11
N MET A 132 10.46 9.96 1.18
CA MET A 132 10.78 10.52 2.47
C MET A 132 12.31 10.47 2.64
N GLY A 133 12.88 11.55 3.17
CA GLY A 133 14.27 11.61 3.59
C GLY A 133 14.41 11.21 5.06
N GLU A 134 15.53 11.61 5.65
CA GLU A 134 15.70 11.53 7.11
C GLU A 134 14.64 12.37 7.82
N PRO A 135 14.18 11.96 9.01
CA PRO A 135 13.21 12.74 9.77
C PRO A 135 13.77 14.12 10.12
N ILE A 136 12.96 15.16 9.90
CA ILE A 136 13.29 16.54 10.30
C ILE A 136 13.24 16.67 11.82
N LEU A 137 12.33 15.96 12.43
CA LEU A 137 12.14 15.87 13.87
C LEU A 137 11.83 14.42 14.23
N GLU A 138 12.53 13.92 15.24
CA GLU A 138 12.30 12.60 15.81
C GLU A 138 12.39 12.69 17.34
N THR A 139 11.36 12.19 18.01
CA THR A 139 11.46 11.92 19.46
C THR A 139 12.21 10.61 19.66
N ALA A 140 12.79 10.42 20.84
CA ALA A 140 13.52 9.19 21.15
C ALA A 140 12.71 7.96 20.76
N ALA A 141 13.22 7.21 19.77
CA ALA A 141 12.54 6.04 19.27
C ALA A 141 12.59 4.91 20.30
N PRO A 142 11.52 4.16 20.49
CA PRO A 142 11.59 2.88 21.18
C PRO A 142 12.66 2.02 20.49
N LYS A 143 13.45 1.27 21.26
CA LYS A 143 14.52 0.38 20.74
C LYS A 143 14.09 -0.60 19.64
N THR A 144 12.77 -0.75 19.43
CA THR A 144 12.14 -1.63 18.44
C THR A 144 11.87 -0.99 17.08
N THR A 145 11.94 0.34 16.95
CA THR A 145 11.76 1.03 15.67
C THR A 145 13.09 1.06 14.90
N LYS A 146 13.28 0.05 14.05
CA LYS A 146 14.44 0.00 13.16
C LYS A 146 14.22 0.87 11.93
N GLY A 147 14.98 1.96 11.83
CA GLY A 147 15.17 2.73 10.60
C GLY A 147 14.03 3.68 10.22
N SER A 148 14.37 4.62 9.36
CA SER A 148 13.46 5.61 8.80
C SER A 148 12.61 5.02 7.67
N TRP A 149 11.44 5.64 7.40
CA TRP A 149 10.62 5.32 6.26
C TRP A 149 11.16 6.04 5.02
N GLU A 150 11.27 5.32 3.90
CA GLU A 150 11.81 5.87 2.63
C GLU A 150 10.73 6.42 1.71
N GLY A 151 9.49 5.98 1.90
CA GLY A 151 8.41 6.36 1.01
C GLY A 151 7.04 6.34 1.66
N ILE A 152 6.16 7.15 1.09
CA ILE A 152 4.76 7.22 1.47
C ILE A 152 3.88 7.12 0.22
N GLY A 153 2.78 6.37 0.34
CA GLY A 153 1.71 6.34 -0.65
C GLY A 153 0.37 6.48 0.02
N ILE A 154 -0.47 7.39 -0.46
CA ILE A 154 -1.85 7.56 0.04
C ILE A 154 -2.80 7.32 -1.12
N MET A 155 -3.65 6.32 -0.98
CA MET A 155 -4.70 5.97 -1.93
C MET A 155 -6.07 6.20 -1.31
N GLU A 156 -6.99 6.74 -2.11
CA GLU A 156 -8.41 6.84 -1.78
C GLU A 156 -9.15 5.68 -2.40
N TYR A 157 -10.04 5.06 -1.63
CA TYR A 157 -11.01 4.06 -2.10
C TYR A 157 -12.43 4.53 -1.81
N SER A 158 -13.39 4.09 -2.63
CA SER A 158 -14.83 4.43 -2.43
C SER A 158 -15.38 3.91 -1.10
N ASN A 159 -14.83 2.80 -0.61
CA ASN A 159 -15.08 2.24 0.72
C ASN A 159 -13.90 1.34 1.16
N PRO A 160 -13.81 0.96 2.45
CA PRO A 160 -12.70 0.17 2.96
C PRO A 160 -12.51 -1.19 2.30
N LEU A 161 -13.59 -1.85 1.88
CA LEU A 161 -13.54 -3.21 1.32
C LEU A 161 -13.07 -3.24 -0.15
N LYS A 162 -13.07 -2.08 -0.82
CA LYS A 162 -12.67 -2.00 -2.25
C LYS A 162 -11.23 -2.42 -2.48
N ILE A 163 -10.36 -2.38 -1.48
CA ILE A 163 -8.97 -2.85 -1.59
C ILE A 163 -8.90 -4.31 -2.04
N PHE A 164 -9.85 -5.16 -1.62
CA PHE A 164 -9.87 -6.57 -1.98
C PHE A 164 -10.23 -6.81 -3.46
N SER A 165 -10.84 -5.82 -4.13
CA SER A 165 -11.11 -5.88 -5.56
C SER A 165 -9.83 -5.79 -6.41
N LEU A 166 -8.70 -5.37 -5.83
CA LEU A 166 -7.42 -5.31 -6.52
C LEU A 166 -6.97 -6.69 -7.02
N GLU A 167 -7.27 -7.74 -6.28
CA GLU A 167 -6.90 -9.11 -6.63
C GLU A 167 -7.56 -9.60 -7.94
N LYS A 168 -8.69 -9.00 -8.30
CA LYS A 168 -9.41 -9.30 -9.55
C LYS A 168 -8.83 -8.56 -10.76
N MET A 169 -7.91 -7.62 -10.53
CA MET A 169 -7.33 -6.82 -11.62
C MET A 169 -6.23 -7.59 -12.35
N PRO A 170 -6.22 -7.50 -13.70
CA PRO A 170 -5.25 -8.22 -14.51
C PRO A 170 -3.81 -7.92 -14.09
N GLY A 171 -3.02 -8.96 -13.86
CA GLY A 171 -1.60 -8.88 -13.51
C GLY A 171 -1.32 -8.42 -12.07
N TYR A 172 -2.35 -8.18 -11.23
CA TYR A 172 -2.12 -7.69 -9.87
C TYR A 172 -1.51 -8.76 -8.96
N ILE A 173 -2.01 -9.99 -9.05
CA ILE A 173 -1.50 -11.12 -8.23
C ILE A 173 -0.03 -11.41 -8.55
N GLU A 174 0.31 -11.45 -9.83
CA GLU A 174 1.69 -11.66 -10.31
C GLU A 174 2.61 -10.54 -9.83
N ALA A 175 2.12 -9.30 -9.87
CA ALA A 175 2.87 -8.14 -9.40
C ALA A 175 3.19 -8.17 -7.90
N LEU A 176 2.41 -8.89 -7.08
CA LEU A 176 2.69 -9.05 -5.65
C LEU A 176 4.06 -9.69 -5.39
N ASN A 177 4.58 -10.49 -6.33
CA ASN A 177 5.94 -11.01 -6.22
C ASN A 177 6.99 -9.88 -6.19
N HIS A 178 6.81 -8.86 -7.03
CA HIS A 178 7.69 -7.69 -7.04
C HIS A 178 7.56 -6.85 -5.76
N ARG A 179 6.34 -6.78 -5.19
CA ARG A 179 6.11 -6.13 -3.90
C ARG A 179 6.87 -6.84 -2.79
N ARG A 180 6.79 -8.17 -2.73
CA ARG A 180 7.51 -8.99 -1.73
C ARG A 180 9.02 -8.87 -1.87
N ALA A 181 9.51 -8.98 -3.10
CA ALA A 181 10.94 -8.87 -3.38
C ALA A 181 11.48 -7.47 -3.09
N GLY A 182 10.66 -6.44 -3.24
CA GLY A 182 11.06 -5.04 -3.13
C GLY A 182 11.04 -4.47 -1.71
N LEU A 183 10.06 -4.85 -0.90
CA LEU A 183 9.84 -4.24 0.41
C LEU A 183 10.45 -5.06 1.54
N GLU A 184 11.23 -4.39 2.36
CA GLU A 184 11.73 -4.91 3.63
C GLU A 184 10.67 -4.76 4.72
N ARG A 185 9.99 -3.60 4.72
CA ARG A 185 9.00 -3.25 5.73
C ARG A 185 7.90 -2.36 5.13
N THR A 186 6.69 -2.51 5.63
CA THR A 186 5.58 -1.61 5.32
C THR A 186 4.65 -1.46 6.51
N ALA A 187 4.06 -0.27 6.65
CA ALA A 187 2.90 -0.07 7.50
C ALA A 187 1.73 0.35 6.61
N LEU A 188 0.60 -0.34 6.77
CA LEU A 188 -0.63 -0.08 6.05
C LEU A 188 -1.67 0.42 7.06
N ILE A 189 -2.05 1.69 6.95
CA ILE A 189 -2.93 2.36 7.89
C ILE A 189 -4.19 2.79 7.14
N ILE A 190 -5.35 2.42 7.68
CA ILE A 190 -6.64 2.83 7.12
C ILE A 190 -7.18 3.96 7.98
N SER A 191 -7.55 5.09 7.32
CA SER A 191 -8.17 6.20 8.03
C SER A 191 -9.49 5.76 8.68
N LYS A 192 -9.66 6.11 9.94
CA LYS A 192 -10.97 6.12 10.60
C LYS A 192 -11.58 7.52 10.40
N ARG A 193 -12.82 7.58 10.04
CA ARG A 193 -13.64 8.78 10.11
C ARG A 193 -14.63 8.60 11.23
#